data_607134a72f714d8b96ac9e455fd8591d
#
_entry.id   607134a72f714d8b96ac9e455fd8591d
#
_cell.length_a   1.000
_cell.length_b   1.000
_cell.length_c   1.000
_cell.angle_alpha   90.00
_cell.angle_beta   90.00
_cell.angle_gamma   90.00
#
_symmetry.space_group_name_H-M   'P 1'
#
loop_
_entity.id
_entity.type
_entity.pdbx_description
1 polymer ?
#
loop_
_entity_poly.entity_id
_entity_poly.type
_entity_poly.pdbx_seq_one_letter_code
_entity_poly.pdbx_strand_id
1 'polypeptide(L)'
;HRFSNDPVIVNGTMYWDTLRQFFEIKQGIVKAKKYGIIDSMGIDTWAVDFVLLDENDERIGDAVAYRDRRTEDMDRKVYEFIPEDDLYGRTGIQKQIFNTIYQLMAVKEQQPGQLEWAKSMLMIPDYFHFLLTGKKVQEYTNATTTQLVNPVTKDWDIELIDMLGYPRR
;
A
#
# COMPACT_ATOMS: atom_id res chain seq x y z
N HIS A 1 8.74 -2.86 -23.25
CA HIS A 1 9.79 -2.70 -22.25
C HIS A 1 9.56 -3.66 -21.11
N ARG A 2 10.56 -4.46 -20.77
CA ARG A 2 10.55 -5.40 -19.66
C ARG A 2 11.80 -5.18 -18.80
N PHE A 3 11.69 -5.41 -17.51
CA PHE A 3 12.79 -5.36 -16.54
C PHE A 3 12.52 -6.37 -15.43
N SER A 4 13.55 -6.74 -14.68
CA SER A 4 13.40 -7.57 -13.49
C SER A 4 12.79 -6.75 -12.35
N ASN A 5 11.84 -7.34 -11.63
CA ASN A 5 11.18 -6.76 -10.47
C ASN A 5 11.47 -7.59 -9.20
N ASP A 6 12.75 -7.90 -9.00
CA ASP A 6 13.16 -8.66 -7.82
C ASP A 6 13.14 -7.78 -6.58
N PRO A 7 12.64 -8.28 -5.44
CA PRO A 7 12.72 -7.56 -4.18
C PRO A 7 14.17 -7.50 -3.68
N VAL A 8 14.46 -6.47 -2.89
CA VAL A 8 15.76 -6.27 -2.25
C VAL A 8 15.66 -6.66 -0.77
N ILE A 9 16.59 -7.48 -0.27
CA ILE A 9 16.63 -7.88 1.13
C ILE A 9 17.71 -7.07 1.85
N VAL A 10 17.31 -6.33 2.88
CA VAL A 10 18.21 -5.55 3.74
C VAL A 10 17.89 -5.86 5.21
N ASN A 11 18.88 -6.30 5.96
CA ASN A 11 18.74 -6.66 7.37
C ASN A 11 17.57 -7.62 7.67
N GLY A 12 17.31 -8.56 6.76
CA GLY A 12 16.24 -9.56 6.89
C GLY A 12 14.86 -9.08 6.44
N THR A 13 14.68 -7.81 6.12
CA THR A 13 13.43 -7.26 5.60
C THR A 13 13.46 -7.22 4.06
N MET A 14 12.36 -7.61 3.45
CA MET A 14 12.19 -7.65 2.00
C MET A 14 11.49 -6.38 1.51
N TYR A 15 12.15 -5.64 0.62
CA TYR A 15 11.66 -4.36 0.09
C TYR A 15 11.44 -4.43 -1.42
N TRP A 16 10.49 -3.63 -1.91
CA TRP A 16 10.40 -3.29 -3.32
C TRP A 16 11.33 -2.11 -3.63
N ASP A 17 12.13 -2.21 -4.68
CA ASP A 17 12.91 -1.07 -5.20
C ASP A 17 12.02 -0.15 -6.03
N THR A 18 11.18 0.63 -5.34
CA THR A 18 10.22 1.54 -5.99
C THR A 18 10.91 2.64 -6.80
N LEU A 19 12.14 3.03 -6.45
CA LEU A 19 12.91 4.00 -7.24
C LEU A 19 13.31 3.42 -8.58
N ARG A 20 13.78 2.17 -8.59
CA ARG A 20 14.08 1.45 -9.84
C ARG A 20 12.84 1.22 -10.67
N GLN A 21 11.75 0.78 -10.06
CA GLN A 21 10.46 0.61 -10.73
C GLN A 21 10.00 1.91 -11.40
N PHE A 22 10.06 3.03 -10.71
CA PHE A 22 9.70 4.33 -11.27
C PHE A 22 10.62 4.75 -12.43
N PHE A 23 11.92 4.51 -12.30
CA PHE A 23 12.86 4.71 -13.41
C PHE A 23 12.44 3.91 -14.65
N GLU A 24 12.11 2.62 -14.47
CA GLU A 24 11.73 1.74 -15.58
C GLU A 24 10.36 2.13 -16.20
N ILE A 25 9.41 2.62 -15.39
CA ILE A 25 8.16 3.20 -15.88
C ILE A 25 8.48 4.36 -16.85
N LYS A 26 9.34 5.30 -16.45
CA LYS A 26 9.76 6.41 -17.30
C LYS A 26 10.44 5.94 -18.60
N GLN A 27 11.30 4.92 -18.51
CA GLN A 27 11.92 4.33 -19.70
C GLN A 27 10.87 3.71 -20.65
N GLY A 28 9.84 3.07 -20.07
CA GLY A 28 8.69 2.54 -20.84
C GLY A 28 7.95 3.65 -21.57
N ILE A 29 7.65 4.76 -20.89
CA ILE A 29 6.97 5.94 -21.46
C ILE A 29 7.80 6.53 -22.62
N VAL A 30 9.11 6.72 -22.42
CA VAL A 30 10.01 7.23 -23.48
C VAL A 30 9.99 6.33 -24.71
N LYS A 31 9.99 5.02 -24.51
CA LYS A 31 9.89 4.06 -25.63
C LYS A 31 8.54 4.13 -26.33
N ALA A 32 7.44 4.25 -25.57
CA ALA A 32 6.08 4.34 -26.13
C ALA A 32 5.88 5.58 -27.01
N LYS A 33 6.47 6.72 -26.66
CA LYS A 33 6.44 7.96 -27.47
C LYS A 33 6.94 7.79 -28.89
N LYS A 34 7.75 6.77 -29.19
CA LYS A 34 8.20 6.48 -30.55
C LYS A 34 7.08 6.00 -31.47
N TYR A 35 5.96 5.57 -30.94
CA TYR A 35 4.82 5.04 -31.69
C TYR A 35 3.70 6.07 -31.88
N GLY A 36 3.80 7.26 -31.29
CA GLY A 36 2.84 8.34 -31.44
C GLY A 36 2.63 9.15 -30.16
N ILE A 37 1.59 9.96 -30.17
CA ILE A 37 1.15 10.73 -29.02
C ILE A 37 0.49 9.76 -28.03
N ILE A 38 0.78 9.93 -26.74
CA ILE A 38 0.15 9.17 -25.65
C ILE A 38 -0.96 10.04 -25.07
N ASP A 39 -2.20 9.65 -25.24
CA ASP A 39 -3.38 10.39 -24.76
C ASP A 39 -3.68 10.07 -23.30
N SER A 40 -3.45 8.84 -22.86
CA SER A 40 -3.69 8.40 -21.49
C SER A 40 -2.76 7.26 -21.07
N MET A 41 -2.62 7.06 -19.78
CA MET A 41 -1.85 5.98 -19.19
C MET A 41 -2.51 5.48 -17.90
N GLY A 42 -2.56 4.17 -17.73
CA GLY A 42 -2.91 3.51 -16.47
C GLY A 42 -1.71 2.73 -15.94
N ILE A 43 -1.67 2.56 -14.62
CA ILE A 43 -0.67 1.72 -13.95
C ILE A 43 -1.40 0.65 -13.17
N ASP A 44 -1.04 -0.59 -13.40
CA ASP A 44 -1.42 -1.75 -12.63
C ASP A 44 -0.16 -2.42 -12.09
N THR A 45 -0.19 -2.85 -10.85
CA THR A 45 0.96 -3.50 -10.20
C THR A 45 0.50 -4.80 -9.52
N TRP A 46 0.51 -4.80 -8.23
CA TRP A 46 -0.02 -5.83 -7.32
C TRP A 46 -0.76 -5.14 -6.18
N ALA A 47 -1.54 -5.90 -5.45
CA ALA A 47 -2.33 -5.39 -4.35
C ALA A 47 -1.54 -5.28 -3.03
N VAL A 48 -2.17 -4.80 -2.00
CA VAL A 48 -1.85 -4.80 -0.57
C VAL A 48 -0.66 -3.98 -0.11
N ASP A 49 0.34 -3.75 -0.96
CA ASP A 49 1.54 -2.99 -0.59
C ASP A 49 1.34 -1.49 -0.76
N PHE A 50 1.99 -0.73 0.08
CA PHE A 50 1.83 0.70 0.19
C PHE A 50 3.14 1.42 0.53
N VAL A 51 3.11 2.73 0.41
CA VAL A 51 4.09 3.67 0.97
C VAL A 51 3.40 4.63 1.91
N LEU A 52 4.15 5.11 2.89
CA LEU A 52 3.76 6.22 3.77
C LEU A 52 4.52 7.48 3.34
N LEU A 53 3.82 8.60 3.32
CA LEU A 53 4.38 9.91 2.99
C LEU A 53 4.22 10.86 4.18
N ASP A 54 5.21 11.72 4.40
CA ASP A 54 5.19 12.76 5.42
C ASP A 54 4.46 14.04 4.97
N GLU A 55 4.59 15.11 5.73
CA GLU A 55 3.98 16.42 5.45
C GLU A 55 4.55 17.11 4.19
N ASN A 56 5.73 16.74 3.75
CA ASN A 56 6.39 17.27 2.56
C ASN A 56 6.18 16.34 1.34
N ASP A 57 5.34 15.32 1.48
CA ASP A 57 5.15 14.25 0.49
C ASP A 57 6.42 13.40 0.24
N GLU A 58 7.36 13.43 1.18
CA GLU A 58 8.53 12.57 1.16
C GLU A 58 8.20 11.19 1.74
N ARG A 59 8.80 10.15 1.16
CA ARG A 59 8.54 8.77 1.58
C ARG A 59 9.16 8.45 2.94
N ILE A 60 8.35 7.93 3.86
CA ILE A 60 8.78 7.43 5.17
C ILE A 60 9.18 5.97 5.04
N GLY A 61 10.48 5.70 5.07
CA GLY A 61 11.01 4.36 4.87
C GLY A 61 10.86 3.84 3.44
N ASP A 62 11.11 2.54 3.26
CA ASP A 62 10.97 1.86 1.98
C ASP A 62 9.70 1.00 1.94
N ALA A 63 9.20 0.72 0.73
CA ALA A 63 8.03 -0.13 0.53
C ALA A 63 8.38 -1.59 0.86
N VAL A 64 7.87 -2.11 1.97
CA VAL A 64 8.07 -3.50 2.35
C VAL A 64 7.18 -4.40 1.50
N ALA A 65 7.77 -5.46 0.95
CA ALA A 65 7.04 -6.40 0.11
C ALA A 65 6.09 -7.28 0.92
N TYR A 66 4.91 -7.58 0.38
CA TYR A 66 3.88 -8.39 1.05
C TYR A 66 4.31 -9.81 1.42
N ARG A 67 5.40 -10.29 0.86
CA ARG A 67 6.00 -11.60 1.17
C ARG A 67 7.00 -11.54 2.33
N ASP A 68 7.21 -10.36 2.90
CA ASP A 68 8.02 -10.19 4.11
C ASP A 68 7.35 -10.86 5.30
N ARG A 69 8.15 -11.35 6.22
CA ARG A 69 7.68 -12.04 7.42
C ARG A 69 7.12 -11.12 8.50
N ARG A 70 7.20 -9.80 8.33
CA ARG A 70 6.76 -8.83 9.35
C ARG A 70 5.31 -8.99 9.78
N THR A 71 4.48 -9.62 8.93
CA THR A 71 3.06 -9.85 9.21
C THR A 71 2.76 -11.16 9.93
N GLU A 72 3.78 -11.98 10.23
CA GLU A 72 3.60 -13.19 11.04
C GLU A 72 2.99 -12.80 12.40
N ASP A 73 1.91 -13.50 12.80
CA ASP A 73 1.11 -13.27 14.04
C ASP A 73 0.41 -11.89 14.15
N MET A 74 0.45 -11.04 13.13
CA MET A 74 -0.24 -9.73 13.17
C MET A 74 -1.76 -9.85 13.06
N ASP A 75 -2.27 -10.94 12.52
CA ASP A 75 -3.69 -11.27 12.55
C ASP A 75 -4.19 -11.40 13.99
N ARG A 76 -3.46 -12.09 14.87
CA ARG A 76 -3.81 -12.20 16.28
C ARG A 76 -3.88 -10.83 16.97
N LYS A 77 -2.97 -9.91 16.59
CA LYS A 77 -2.98 -8.54 17.10
C LYS A 77 -4.20 -7.75 16.63
N VAL A 78 -4.59 -7.90 15.38
CA VAL A 78 -5.82 -7.28 14.85
C VAL A 78 -7.05 -7.85 15.56
N TYR A 79 -7.07 -9.16 15.84
CA TYR A 79 -8.20 -9.84 16.49
C TYR A 79 -8.34 -9.50 17.99
N GLU A 80 -7.37 -8.85 18.61
CA GLU A 80 -7.54 -8.23 19.94
C GLU A 80 -8.55 -7.05 19.90
N PHE A 81 -8.75 -6.43 18.73
CA PHE A 81 -9.65 -5.29 18.50
C PHE A 81 -10.98 -5.69 17.85
N ILE A 82 -10.96 -6.61 16.90
CA ILE A 82 -12.13 -7.06 16.15
C ILE A 82 -12.00 -8.56 15.84
N PRO A 83 -12.97 -9.42 16.22
CA PRO A 83 -12.94 -10.84 15.85
C PRO A 83 -12.87 -11.08 14.35
N GLU A 84 -12.27 -12.20 13.92
CA GLU A 84 -12.09 -12.54 12.51
C GLU A 84 -13.40 -12.55 11.71
N ASP A 85 -14.44 -13.18 12.27
CA ASP A 85 -15.75 -13.29 11.62
C ASP A 85 -16.42 -11.91 11.46
N ASP A 86 -16.28 -11.04 12.46
CA ASP A 86 -16.81 -9.68 12.43
C ASP A 86 -16.06 -8.83 11.40
N LEU A 87 -14.72 -8.95 11.33
CA LEU A 87 -13.90 -8.29 10.33
C LEU A 87 -14.29 -8.73 8.92
N TYR A 88 -14.46 -10.04 8.71
CA TYR A 88 -14.91 -10.56 7.42
C TYR A 88 -16.33 -10.07 7.07
N GLY A 89 -17.26 -10.15 8.01
CA GLY A 89 -18.63 -9.66 7.82
C GLY A 89 -18.69 -8.17 7.48
N ARG A 90 -17.77 -7.38 8.04
CA ARG A 90 -17.69 -5.93 7.84
C ARG A 90 -17.10 -5.55 6.49
N THR A 91 -16.05 -6.23 6.05
CA THR A 91 -15.27 -5.85 4.87
C THR A 91 -15.54 -6.72 3.64
N GLY A 92 -16.02 -7.95 3.83
CA GLY A 92 -16.19 -8.96 2.77
C GLY A 92 -14.88 -9.47 2.18
N ILE A 93 -13.74 -9.13 2.77
CA ILE A 93 -12.41 -9.49 2.24
C ILE A 93 -11.88 -10.74 2.94
N GLN A 94 -11.49 -11.73 2.14
CA GLN A 94 -10.86 -12.95 2.63
C GLN A 94 -9.56 -12.63 3.38
N LYS A 95 -9.38 -13.27 4.54
CA LYS A 95 -8.11 -13.19 5.27
C LYS A 95 -6.96 -13.70 4.41
N GLN A 96 -5.98 -12.85 4.25
CA GLN A 96 -4.63 -13.19 3.79
C GLN A 96 -3.64 -12.48 4.72
N ILE A 97 -2.67 -13.20 5.24
CA ILE A 97 -1.70 -12.65 6.21
C ILE A 97 -1.00 -11.37 5.73
N PHE A 98 -0.96 -11.18 4.42
CA PHE A 98 -0.34 -10.02 3.77
C PHE A 98 -1.30 -8.86 3.49
N ASN A 99 -2.60 -8.95 3.81
CA ASN A 99 -3.51 -7.80 3.65
C ASN A 99 -2.96 -6.58 4.39
N THR A 100 -3.21 -5.40 3.83
CA THR A 100 -2.63 -4.14 4.33
C THR A 100 -2.95 -3.89 5.80
N ILE A 101 -4.13 -4.31 6.28
CA ILE A 101 -4.51 -4.22 7.69
C ILE A 101 -3.46 -4.86 8.61
N TYR A 102 -2.92 -6.04 8.26
CA TYR A 102 -1.89 -6.73 9.04
C TYR A 102 -0.51 -6.11 8.84
N GLN A 103 -0.23 -5.60 7.65
CA GLN A 103 1.01 -4.87 7.39
C GLN A 103 1.09 -3.57 8.20
N LEU A 104 -0.03 -2.81 8.31
CA LEU A 104 -0.11 -1.62 9.16
C LEU A 104 0.01 -1.97 10.65
N MET A 105 -0.56 -3.11 11.07
CA MET A 105 -0.36 -3.60 12.44
C MET A 105 1.12 -3.88 12.71
N ALA A 106 1.83 -4.49 11.77
CA ALA A 106 3.28 -4.70 11.90
C ALA A 106 4.05 -3.36 12.01
N VAL A 107 3.66 -2.34 11.25
CA VAL A 107 4.26 -1.00 11.38
C VAL A 107 3.95 -0.42 12.77
N LYS A 108 2.70 -0.53 13.24
CA LYS A 108 2.29 -0.03 14.55
C LYS A 108 3.07 -0.66 15.70
N GLU A 109 3.29 -1.98 15.65
CA GLU A 109 3.98 -2.72 16.69
C GLU A 109 5.51 -2.55 16.65
N GLN A 110 6.08 -2.52 15.45
CA GLN A 110 7.54 -2.59 15.27
C GLN A 110 8.17 -1.20 15.02
N GLN A 111 7.43 -0.27 14.39
CA GLN A 111 7.94 1.04 13.95
C GLN A 111 6.87 2.13 14.10
N PRO A 112 6.28 2.34 15.31
CA PRO A 112 5.13 3.23 15.50
C PRO A 112 5.39 4.67 15.02
N GLY A 113 6.62 5.17 15.12
CA GLY A 113 6.99 6.50 14.63
C GLY A 113 6.70 6.72 13.15
N GLN A 114 6.71 5.67 12.32
CA GLN A 114 6.36 5.81 10.91
C GLN A 114 4.89 6.23 10.74
N LEU A 115 3.97 5.67 11.54
CA LEU A 115 2.56 6.04 11.52
C LEU A 115 2.32 7.44 12.11
N GLU A 116 3.10 7.85 13.10
CA GLU A 116 3.00 9.19 13.71
C GLU A 116 3.39 10.29 12.71
N TRP A 117 4.43 10.05 11.93
CA TRP A 117 4.93 11.01 10.92
C TRP A 117 4.12 10.98 9.63
N ALA A 118 3.49 9.87 9.30
CA ALA A 118 2.71 9.72 8.08
C ALA A 118 1.57 10.74 8.00
N LYS A 119 1.43 11.37 6.83
CA LYS A 119 0.32 12.26 6.47
C LYS A 119 -0.54 11.67 5.34
N SER A 120 0.01 10.72 4.61
CA SER A 120 -0.71 10.00 3.57
C SER A 120 -0.19 8.56 3.46
N MET A 121 -1.08 7.66 3.08
CA MET A 121 -0.74 6.32 2.62
C MET A 121 -1.17 6.20 1.16
N LEU A 122 -0.31 5.71 0.29
CA LEU A 122 -0.66 5.39 -1.09
C LEU A 122 -0.33 3.94 -1.40
N MET A 123 -1.26 3.24 -2.04
CA MET A 123 -0.97 1.92 -2.61
C MET A 123 0.08 2.08 -3.72
N ILE A 124 0.82 1.03 -4.02
CA ILE A 124 1.96 1.12 -4.95
C ILE A 124 1.59 1.70 -6.33
N PRO A 125 0.49 1.30 -7.01
CA PRO A 125 0.14 1.92 -8.29
C PRO A 125 -0.25 3.39 -8.14
N ASP A 126 -0.94 3.74 -7.05
CA ASP A 126 -1.34 5.12 -6.75
C ASP A 126 -0.12 6.00 -6.44
N TYR A 127 0.88 5.43 -5.77
CA TYR A 127 2.15 6.11 -5.54
C TYR A 127 2.87 6.43 -6.86
N PHE A 128 2.91 5.52 -7.82
CA PHE A 128 3.49 5.81 -9.13
C PHE A 128 2.67 6.83 -9.92
N HIS A 129 1.35 6.81 -9.82
CA HIS A 129 0.50 7.86 -10.36
C HIS A 129 0.82 9.22 -9.73
N PHE A 130 0.95 9.26 -8.40
CA PHE A 130 1.35 10.48 -7.69
C PHE A 130 2.70 11.01 -8.19
N LEU A 131 3.72 10.17 -8.31
CA LEU A 131 5.04 10.57 -8.81
C LEU A 131 5.03 11.12 -10.25
N LEU A 132 4.05 10.71 -11.08
CA LEU A 132 3.91 11.19 -12.45
C LEU A 132 3.04 12.45 -12.56
N THR A 133 2.08 12.64 -11.67
CA THR A 133 1.02 13.67 -11.80
C THR A 133 1.03 14.73 -10.72
N GLY A 134 1.69 14.46 -9.59
CA GLY A 134 1.63 15.28 -8.38
C GLY A 134 0.29 15.20 -7.64
N LYS A 135 -0.63 14.29 -8.03
CA LYS A 135 -1.94 14.13 -7.40
C LYS A 135 -2.01 12.85 -6.60
N LYS A 136 -2.38 12.94 -5.32
CA LYS A 136 -2.64 11.81 -4.46
C LYS A 136 -4.10 11.39 -4.61
N VAL A 137 -4.32 10.22 -5.22
CA VAL A 137 -5.63 9.60 -5.43
C VAL A 137 -5.48 8.12 -5.16
N GLN A 138 -6.46 7.49 -4.55
CA GLN A 138 -6.49 6.05 -4.33
C GLN A 138 -7.51 5.39 -5.26
N GLU A 139 -7.10 4.34 -5.94
CA GLU A 139 -8.01 3.55 -6.77
C GLU A 139 -8.80 2.58 -5.88
N TYR A 140 -10.13 2.63 -6.01
CA TYR A 140 -11.04 1.93 -5.11
C TYR A 140 -10.86 0.42 -5.09
N THR A 141 -10.74 -0.23 -6.26
CA THR A 141 -10.67 -1.70 -6.31
C THR A 141 -9.39 -2.23 -5.69
N ASN A 142 -8.29 -1.50 -5.85
CA ASN A 142 -7.04 -1.81 -5.16
C ASN A 142 -7.15 -1.51 -3.66
N ALA A 143 -7.77 -0.41 -3.26
CA ALA A 143 -7.98 -0.07 -1.86
C ALA A 143 -8.80 -1.14 -1.10
N THR A 144 -9.73 -1.85 -1.75
CA THR A 144 -10.47 -2.95 -1.10
C THR A 144 -9.55 -4.04 -0.56
N THR A 145 -8.41 -4.28 -1.20
CA THR A 145 -7.44 -5.31 -0.78
C THR A 145 -6.77 -4.98 0.55
N THR A 146 -6.90 -3.75 1.02
CA THR A 146 -6.39 -3.35 2.34
C THR A 146 -7.14 -3.99 3.48
N GLN A 147 -8.39 -4.44 3.27
CA GLN A 147 -9.34 -4.87 4.29
C GLN A 147 -9.73 -3.73 5.26
N LEU A 148 -9.66 -2.47 4.77
CA LEU A 148 -9.99 -1.25 5.51
C LEU A 148 -11.06 -0.40 4.82
N VAL A 149 -11.68 -0.94 3.77
CA VAL A 149 -12.74 -0.26 3.01
C VAL A 149 -14.10 -0.85 3.38
N ASN A 150 -15.08 0.01 3.58
CA ASN A 150 -16.47 -0.40 3.78
C ASN A 150 -17.15 -0.60 2.41
N PRO A 151 -17.61 -1.82 2.06
CA PRO A 151 -18.17 -2.10 0.75
C PRO A 151 -19.54 -1.45 0.51
N VAL A 152 -20.23 -1.03 1.56
CA VAL A 152 -21.55 -0.37 1.45
C VAL A 152 -21.39 1.10 1.11
N THR A 153 -20.53 1.81 1.85
CA THR A 153 -20.25 3.24 1.59
C THR A 153 -19.27 3.43 0.43
N LYS A 154 -18.52 2.40 0.06
CA LYS A 154 -17.45 2.43 -0.94
C LYS A 154 -16.35 3.45 -0.61
N ASP A 155 -16.08 3.60 0.65
CA ASP A 155 -15.06 4.51 1.19
C ASP A 155 -14.31 3.83 2.34
N TRP A 156 -13.27 4.47 2.85
CA TRP A 156 -12.51 4.00 4.00
C TRP A 156 -13.42 3.78 5.20
N ASP A 157 -13.24 2.65 5.87
CA ASP A 157 -13.94 2.33 7.10
C ASP A 157 -13.29 3.03 8.29
N ILE A 158 -13.67 4.29 8.48
CA ILE A 158 -13.06 5.16 9.50
C ILE A 158 -13.23 4.60 10.92
N GLU A 159 -14.38 3.97 11.20
CA GLU A 159 -14.62 3.35 12.51
C GLU A 159 -13.66 2.18 12.76
N LEU A 160 -13.42 1.34 11.74
CA LEU A 160 -12.46 0.25 11.83
C LEU A 160 -11.02 0.77 11.96
N ILE A 161 -10.67 1.80 11.18
CA ILE A 161 -9.36 2.46 11.24
C ILE A 161 -9.09 3.01 12.65
N ASP A 162 -10.08 3.68 13.25
CA ASP A 162 -9.97 4.21 14.61
C ASP A 162 -9.88 3.10 15.66
N MET A 163 -10.69 2.05 15.52
CA MET A 163 -10.69 0.89 16.41
C MET A 163 -9.30 0.26 16.47
N LEU A 164 -8.61 0.16 15.32
CA LEU A 164 -7.27 -0.37 15.22
C LEU A 164 -6.18 0.64 15.64
N GLY A 165 -6.58 1.89 15.90
CA GLY A 165 -5.64 2.97 16.23
C GLY A 165 -4.71 3.37 15.09
N TYR A 166 -5.18 3.21 13.85
CA TYR A 166 -4.46 3.70 12.68
C TYR A 166 -4.77 5.18 12.43
N PRO A 167 -3.85 5.97 11.88
CA PRO A 167 -4.13 7.37 11.57
C PRO A 167 -5.14 7.49 10.41
N ARG A 168 -6.08 8.43 10.55
CA ARG A 168 -7.07 8.78 9.50
C ARG A 168 -6.43 9.65 8.42
N ARG A 169 -5.56 9.09 7.60
CA ARG A 169 -4.79 9.93 6.66
C ARG A 169 -4.59 9.28 5.30
#